data_1efd3a6856dc3be0f47c298267bdfafc
#
_entry.id   1efd3a6856dc3be0f47c298267bdfafc
#
_cell.length_a   1.000
_cell.length_b   1.000
_cell.length_c   1.000
_cell.angle_alpha   90.00
_cell.angle_beta   90.00
_cell.angle_gamma   90.00
#
_symmetry.space_group_name_H-M   'P 1'
#
loop_
_entity.id
_entity.type
_entity.pdbx_description
1 polymer ?
#
loop_
_entity_poly.entity_id
_entity_poly.type
_entity_poly.pdbx_seq_one_letter_code
_entity_poly.pdbx_strand_id
1 'polypeptide(L)'
;MSILAVASQQSIYNMALGHISVAPVSDINEDSNAANTLNGFWDAAVRETLRAAPWDFNTVYFSLAQSATYKIITNWSYAYQYPTNCVRVWKILAPISGTSIVGVFPGIYPNTSVNSWNGWNMQRQKFQVRYDPVNNGRVILCNTSQAIGEYSVPITDVTQFDDVFIAALALRLAAYVCTPLINDDQKTAGLLKLAQASISDAMRMNEEESPTEHNQESSSFLDARGGGGPVSPQFWNSPSTSQY
;
A
#
# COMPACT_ATOMS: atom_id res chain seq x y z
N MET A 1 4.38 2.83 -34.73
CA MET A 1 4.50 2.35 -33.36
C MET A 1 4.53 3.57 -32.46
N SER A 2 3.46 3.84 -31.73
CA SER A 2 3.47 4.88 -30.69
C SER A 2 4.29 4.32 -29.54
N ILE A 3 5.50 4.81 -29.37
CA ILE A 3 6.27 4.57 -28.16
C ILE A 3 5.52 5.37 -27.10
N LEU A 4 4.94 4.69 -26.11
CA LEU A 4 4.38 5.34 -24.92
C LEU A 4 5.47 6.27 -24.39
N ALA A 5 5.21 7.56 -24.39
CA ALA A 5 6.18 8.52 -23.90
C ALA A 5 6.38 8.26 -22.40
N VAL A 6 7.63 8.07 -21.99
CA VAL A 6 7.98 7.94 -20.57
C VAL A 6 7.49 9.19 -19.85
N ALA A 7 6.80 8.99 -18.74
CA ALA A 7 6.29 10.10 -17.95
C ALA A 7 7.44 11.00 -17.49
N SER A 8 7.26 12.30 -17.64
CA SER A 8 8.19 13.32 -17.14
C SER A 8 7.45 14.27 -16.20
N GLN A 9 8.17 14.93 -15.31
CA GLN A 9 7.59 15.94 -14.44
C GLN A 9 6.89 17.04 -15.25
N GLN A 10 7.49 17.45 -16.36
CA GLN A 10 6.89 18.42 -17.27
C GLN A 10 5.57 17.93 -17.88
N SER A 11 5.47 16.66 -18.27
CA SER A 11 4.23 16.11 -18.81
C SER A 11 3.11 16.11 -17.75
N ILE A 12 3.43 15.80 -16.50
CA ILE A 12 2.47 15.85 -15.38
C ILE A 12 2.03 17.30 -15.10
N TYR A 13 2.96 18.26 -15.16
CA TYR A 13 2.65 19.68 -15.05
C TYR A 13 1.66 20.13 -16.13
N ASN A 14 1.91 19.75 -17.37
CA ASN A 14 1.05 20.12 -18.49
C ASN A 14 -0.32 19.44 -18.42
N MET A 15 -0.40 18.21 -17.88
CA MET A 15 -1.68 17.57 -17.57
C MET A 15 -2.45 18.36 -16.50
N ALA A 16 -1.77 18.76 -15.42
CA ALA A 16 -2.39 19.56 -14.36
C ALA A 16 -2.90 20.92 -14.87
N LEU A 17 -2.09 21.63 -15.67
CA LEU A 17 -2.48 22.89 -16.29
C LEU A 17 -3.65 22.71 -17.27
N GLY A 18 -3.69 21.61 -18.02
CA GLY A 18 -4.80 21.26 -18.89
C GLY A 18 -6.13 21.17 -18.15
N HIS A 19 -6.16 20.58 -16.96
CA HIS A 19 -7.37 20.50 -16.12
C HIS A 19 -7.91 21.87 -15.70
N ILE A 20 -7.05 22.85 -15.60
CA ILE A 20 -7.44 24.22 -15.22
C ILE A 20 -7.51 25.19 -16.43
N SER A 21 -7.25 24.68 -17.63
CA SER A 21 -7.28 25.47 -18.88
C SER A 21 -6.26 26.63 -18.93
N VAL A 22 -5.09 26.38 -18.32
CA VAL A 22 -3.92 27.29 -18.39
C VAL A 22 -2.96 26.75 -19.45
N ALA A 23 -2.22 27.66 -20.09
CA ALA A 23 -1.24 27.32 -21.12
C ALA A 23 -0.14 26.40 -20.56
N PRO A 24 0.33 25.41 -21.35
CA PRO A 24 1.36 24.51 -20.92
C PRO A 24 2.70 25.22 -20.72
N VAL A 25 3.54 24.68 -19.82
CA VAL A 25 4.92 25.14 -19.61
C VAL A 25 5.86 24.42 -20.58
N SER A 26 6.85 25.12 -21.09
CA SER A 26 7.85 24.59 -22.02
C SER A 26 8.99 23.87 -21.29
N ASP A 27 9.29 24.31 -20.07
CA ASP A 27 10.32 23.74 -19.19
C ASP A 27 9.89 23.88 -17.72
N ILE A 28 10.29 22.93 -16.89
CA ILE A 28 10.01 22.98 -15.43
C ILE A 28 10.74 24.12 -14.72
N ASN A 29 11.83 24.61 -15.29
CA ASN A 29 12.67 25.68 -14.77
C ASN A 29 12.40 27.02 -15.46
N GLU A 30 11.38 27.14 -16.32
CA GLU A 30 11.06 28.43 -16.94
C GLU A 30 10.61 29.44 -15.88
N ASP A 31 10.98 30.69 -16.09
CA ASP A 31 10.58 31.79 -15.20
C ASP A 31 9.16 32.29 -15.54
N SER A 32 8.19 31.42 -15.33
CA SER A 32 6.76 31.72 -15.46
C SER A 32 6.05 31.54 -14.13
N ASN A 33 4.98 32.28 -13.90
CA ASN A 33 4.16 32.15 -12.71
C ASN A 33 3.60 30.71 -12.58
N ALA A 34 3.26 30.08 -13.70
CA ALA A 34 2.76 28.70 -13.72
C ALA A 34 3.82 27.70 -13.26
N ALA A 35 5.05 27.74 -13.81
CA ALA A 35 6.12 26.85 -13.45
C ALA A 35 6.54 27.02 -11.98
N ASN A 36 6.70 28.27 -11.54
CA ASN A 36 7.06 28.60 -10.16
C ASN A 36 6.00 28.09 -9.16
N THR A 37 4.72 28.26 -9.47
CA THR A 37 3.62 27.76 -8.64
C THR A 37 3.60 26.22 -8.59
N LEU A 38 3.73 25.56 -9.75
CA LEU A 38 3.77 24.10 -9.84
C LEU A 38 4.94 23.51 -9.05
N ASN A 39 6.14 24.09 -9.19
CA ASN A 39 7.32 23.68 -8.42
C ASN A 39 7.11 23.81 -6.91
N GLY A 40 6.43 24.89 -6.48
CA GLY A 40 6.12 25.10 -5.06
C GLY A 40 5.20 24.05 -4.45
N PHE A 41 4.28 23.49 -5.23
CA PHE A 41 3.32 22.48 -4.75
C PHE A 41 3.70 21.03 -5.09
N TRP A 42 4.71 20.80 -5.92
CA TRP A 42 5.08 19.48 -6.42
C TRP A 42 5.32 18.46 -5.31
N ASP A 43 6.24 18.75 -4.41
CA ASP A 43 6.61 17.82 -3.33
C ASP A 43 5.43 17.49 -2.41
N ALA A 44 4.59 18.49 -2.13
CA ALA A 44 3.40 18.28 -1.32
C ALA A 44 2.40 17.35 -2.04
N ALA A 45 2.12 17.61 -3.31
CA ALA A 45 1.20 16.81 -4.12
C ALA A 45 1.68 15.36 -4.26
N VAL A 46 2.96 15.14 -4.58
CA VAL A 46 3.56 13.79 -4.69
C VAL A 46 3.44 13.05 -3.37
N ARG A 47 3.87 13.68 -2.28
CA ARG A 47 3.87 13.06 -0.94
C ARG A 47 2.47 12.69 -0.47
N GLU A 48 1.49 13.54 -0.71
CA GLU A 48 0.11 13.26 -0.33
C GLU A 48 -0.51 12.17 -1.19
N THR A 49 -0.23 12.14 -2.50
CA THR A 49 -0.73 11.10 -3.40
C THR A 49 -0.11 9.75 -3.06
N LEU A 50 1.21 9.68 -2.81
CA LEU A 50 1.88 8.47 -2.34
C LEU A 50 1.31 7.97 -1.01
N ARG A 51 0.87 8.87 -0.15
CA ARG A 51 0.31 8.55 1.16
C ARG A 51 -1.17 8.15 1.11
N ALA A 52 -1.85 8.44 0.02
CA ALA A 52 -3.30 8.23 -0.10
C ALA A 52 -3.67 6.76 -0.31
N ALA A 53 -2.87 6.00 -1.07
CA ALA A 53 -3.11 4.59 -1.39
C ALA A 53 -1.82 3.75 -1.32
N PRO A 54 -1.94 2.42 -1.13
CA PRO A 54 -0.82 1.49 -1.29
C PRO A 54 -0.62 1.22 -2.79
N TRP A 55 0.22 2.02 -3.43
CA TRP A 55 0.54 1.87 -4.84
C TRP A 55 1.52 0.70 -5.02
N ASP A 56 1.32 -0.16 -6.03
CA ASP A 56 2.13 -1.36 -6.21
C ASP A 56 3.60 -1.04 -6.48
N PHE A 57 3.87 0.05 -7.24
CA PHE A 57 5.23 0.46 -7.57
C PHE A 57 6.05 0.98 -6.37
N ASN A 58 5.41 1.35 -5.26
CA ASN A 58 6.11 1.89 -4.08
C ASN A 58 5.83 1.12 -2.78
N THR A 59 5.07 0.04 -2.84
CA THR A 59 4.73 -0.78 -1.67
C THR A 59 5.74 -1.91 -1.50
N VAL A 60 6.27 -2.04 -0.29
CA VAL A 60 7.27 -3.05 0.04
C VAL A 60 6.90 -3.79 1.32
N TYR A 61 7.34 -5.05 1.40
CA TYR A 61 7.24 -5.88 2.59
C TYR A 61 8.60 -5.98 3.26
N PHE A 62 8.70 -5.67 4.53
CA PHE A 62 9.94 -5.73 5.25
C PHE A 62 9.75 -6.18 6.70
N SER A 63 10.71 -6.98 7.19
CA SER A 63 10.74 -7.37 8.61
C SER A 63 11.06 -6.17 9.47
N LEU A 64 10.24 -5.89 10.47
CA LEU A 64 10.40 -4.75 11.35
C LEU A 64 11.41 -5.05 12.46
N ALA A 65 12.32 -4.12 12.71
CA ALA A 65 13.26 -4.21 13.83
C ALA A 65 12.59 -3.83 15.14
N GLN A 66 12.69 -4.70 16.16
CA GLN A 66 12.15 -4.41 17.47
C GLN A 66 12.88 -3.24 18.14
N SER A 67 12.13 -2.34 18.75
CA SER A 67 12.71 -1.25 19.53
C SER A 67 13.12 -1.75 20.92
N ALA A 68 14.41 -1.62 21.27
CA ALA A 68 14.92 -1.97 22.58
C ALA A 68 14.69 -0.88 23.63
N THR A 69 14.45 0.35 23.19
CA THR A 69 14.42 1.54 24.06
C THR A 69 13.03 2.02 24.40
N TYR A 70 12.02 1.71 23.58
CA TYR A 70 10.67 2.16 23.82
C TYR A 70 10.01 1.41 24.97
N LYS A 71 9.62 2.15 26.01
CA LYS A 71 8.91 1.57 27.15
C LYS A 71 7.41 1.47 26.84
N ILE A 72 6.92 0.25 26.70
CA ILE A 72 5.49 -0.03 26.46
C ILE A 72 4.71 0.22 27.75
N ILE A 73 3.73 1.13 27.71
CA ILE A 73 2.88 1.49 28.86
C ILE A 73 1.41 1.07 28.62
N THR A 74 1.13 0.44 27.47
CA THR A 74 -0.22 0.11 27.00
C THR A 74 -0.41 -1.40 26.86
N ASN A 75 -1.58 -1.83 26.40
CA ASN A 75 -1.94 -3.25 26.18
C ASN A 75 -1.24 -3.90 24.96
N TRP A 76 -0.12 -3.34 24.51
CA TRP A 76 0.69 -3.88 23.43
C TRP A 76 1.87 -4.67 24.00
N SER A 77 2.24 -5.77 23.33
CA SER A 77 3.32 -6.65 23.77
C SER A 77 4.67 -6.28 23.16
N TYR A 78 4.68 -5.70 21.98
CA TYR A 78 5.90 -5.40 21.24
C TYR A 78 5.88 -4.00 20.64
N ALA A 79 7.08 -3.42 20.56
CA ALA A 79 7.31 -2.14 19.90
C ALA A 79 8.38 -2.32 18.83
N TYR A 80 8.12 -1.79 17.65
CA TYR A 80 9.00 -1.85 16.49
C TYR A 80 9.40 -0.44 16.04
N GLN A 81 10.61 -0.33 15.53
CA GLN A 81 11.07 0.93 14.94
C GLN A 81 10.25 1.23 13.68
N TYR A 82 9.84 2.48 13.54
CA TYR A 82 9.21 2.96 12.32
C TYR A 82 10.29 3.09 11.24
N PRO A 83 10.13 2.50 10.05
CA PRO A 83 11.16 2.58 9.01
C PRO A 83 11.46 4.04 8.62
N THR A 84 12.73 4.39 8.47
CA THR A 84 13.16 5.77 8.18
C THR A 84 12.72 6.27 6.81
N ASN A 85 12.65 5.36 5.83
CA ASN A 85 12.21 5.62 4.46
C ASN A 85 10.72 5.31 4.24
N CYS A 86 9.88 5.36 5.28
CA CYS A 86 8.49 5.00 5.20
C CYS A 86 7.60 6.25 5.07
N VAL A 87 6.79 6.29 4.01
CA VAL A 87 5.72 7.28 3.81
C VAL A 87 4.52 6.96 4.70
N ARG A 88 4.07 5.70 4.66
CA ARG A 88 2.94 5.20 5.45
C ARG A 88 3.02 3.68 5.60
N VAL A 89 2.70 3.19 6.79
CA VAL A 89 2.49 1.75 7.04
C VAL A 89 1.01 1.43 6.80
N TRP A 90 0.76 0.39 5.99
CA TRP A 90 -0.57 -0.04 5.59
C TRP A 90 -1.06 -1.22 6.42
N LYS A 91 -0.21 -2.24 6.54
CA LYS A 91 -0.54 -3.47 7.26
C LYS A 91 0.66 -3.94 8.07
N ILE A 92 0.36 -4.63 9.14
CA ILE A 92 1.33 -5.47 9.86
C ILE A 92 0.86 -6.91 9.73
N LEU A 93 1.77 -7.74 9.28
CA LEU A 93 1.55 -9.16 9.08
C LEU A 93 2.37 -9.95 10.09
N ALA A 94 1.83 -11.05 10.54
CA ALA A 94 2.51 -12.02 11.39
C ALA A 94 2.33 -13.43 10.84
N PRO A 95 3.32 -14.32 11.00
CA PRO A 95 3.15 -15.72 10.68
C PRO A 95 2.08 -16.32 11.58
N ILE A 96 1.25 -17.19 11.04
CA ILE A 96 0.34 -18.00 11.83
C ILE A 96 1.17 -18.97 12.69
N SER A 97 0.83 -19.06 13.97
CA SER A 97 1.52 -19.91 14.95
C SER A 97 1.74 -21.33 14.43
N GLY A 98 3.00 -21.77 14.41
CA GLY A 98 3.43 -23.08 13.92
C GLY A 98 4.35 -23.02 12.69
N THR A 99 4.46 -21.89 12.03
CA THR A 99 5.37 -21.70 10.91
C THR A 99 6.53 -20.80 11.34
N SER A 100 7.70 -21.39 11.57
CA SER A 100 8.92 -20.60 11.79
C SER A 100 9.30 -19.90 10.48
N ILE A 101 9.25 -18.60 10.45
CA ILE A 101 9.89 -17.85 9.37
C ILE A 101 11.39 -17.84 9.67
N VAL A 102 12.10 -18.80 9.11
CA VAL A 102 13.55 -18.78 9.04
C VAL A 102 13.93 -18.13 7.72
N GLY A 103 14.05 -16.79 7.72
CA GLY A 103 14.47 -16.08 6.54
C GLY A 103 14.35 -14.58 6.75
N VAL A 104 15.47 -13.90 6.79
CA VAL A 104 15.57 -12.46 6.72
C VAL A 104 15.29 -12.07 5.27
N PHE A 105 14.30 -11.21 5.05
CA PHE A 105 14.09 -10.58 3.76
C PHE A 105 14.91 -9.28 3.68
N PRO A 106 16.06 -9.30 3.04
CA PRO A 106 16.54 -8.15 2.30
C PRO A 106 16.35 -8.48 0.82
N GLY A 107 15.24 -8.08 0.20
CA GLY A 107 15.12 -7.94 -1.25
C GLY A 107 15.49 -9.07 -2.19
N ILE A 108 15.93 -10.23 -1.68
CA ILE A 108 16.37 -11.37 -2.47
C ILE A 108 15.74 -12.61 -1.84
N TYR A 109 15.00 -13.35 -2.63
CA TYR A 109 14.48 -14.65 -2.24
C TYR A 109 15.66 -15.53 -1.77
N PRO A 110 15.75 -15.91 -0.50
CA PRO A 110 16.75 -16.88 -0.11
C PRO A 110 16.36 -18.20 -0.79
N ASN A 111 17.26 -18.72 -1.59
CA ASN A 111 17.17 -20.04 -2.15
C ASN A 111 17.32 -21.06 -1.01
N THR A 112 16.33 -21.14 -0.16
CA THR A 112 16.18 -22.22 0.81
C THR A 112 15.10 -23.14 0.30
N SER A 113 15.47 -24.36 0.03
CA SER A 113 14.61 -25.47 -0.31
C SER A 113 13.60 -25.73 0.80
N VAL A 114 12.62 -24.88 0.92
CA VAL A 114 11.40 -25.17 1.66
C VAL A 114 10.43 -25.74 0.65
N ASN A 115 10.32 -27.04 0.62
CA ASN A 115 9.28 -27.81 -0.07
C ASN A 115 7.89 -27.53 0.53
N SER A 116 7.53 -26.26 0.62
CA SER A 116 6.20 -25.86 1.09
C SER A 116 5.85 -24.51 0.49
N TRP A 117 5.39 -24.53 -0.73
CA TRP A 117 4.55 -23.49 -1.32
C TRP A 117 3.15 -23.50 -0.68
N ASN A 118 3.07 -23.89 0.58
CA ASN A 118 1.85 -23.71 1.35
C ASN A 118 1.75 -22.23 1.67
N GLY A 119 0.92 -21.60 0.91
CA GLY A 119 0.54 -20.22 0.87
C GLY A 119 0.89 -19.46 2.15
N TRP A 120 1.36 -18.28 1.94
CA TRP A 120 1.69 -17.26 2.91
C TRP A 120 0.59 -17.14 3.97
N ASN A 121 0.60 -18.04 4.97
CA ASN A 121 -0.31 -18.00 6.10
C ASN A 121 0.09 -16.82 7.01
N MET A 122 0.01 -15.61 6.44
CA MET A 122 0.26 -14.38 7.14
C MET A 122 -1.04 -13.76 7.60
N GLN A 123 -1.19 -13.59 8.89
CA GLN A 123 -2.37 -12.96 9.45
C GLN A 123 -2.13 -11.45 9.65
N ARG A 124 -3.07 -10.64 9.18
CA ARG A 124 -3.07 -9.20 9.46
C ARG A 124 -3.25 -8.95 10.96
N GLN A 125 -2.34 -8.16 11.52
CA GLN A 125 -2.34 -7.79 12.93
C GLN A 125 -2.83 -6.37 13.13
N LYS A 126 -3.51 -6.13 14.24
CA LYS A 126 -3.81 -4.77 14.69
C LYS A 126 -2.52 -4.10 15.13
N PHE A 127 -2.37 -2.83 14.80
CA PHE A 127 -1.20 -2.06 15.20
C PHE A 127 -1.58 -0.60 15.50
N GLN A 128 -0.68 0.08 16.20
CA GLN A 128 -0.80 1.49 16.49
C GLN A 128 0.56 2.17 16.29
N VAL A 129 0.56 3.33 15.65
CA VAL A 129 1.76 4.16 15.53
C VAL A 129 1.75 5.20 16.65
N ARG A 130 2.86 5.31 17.37
CA ARG A 130 3.05 6.28 18.46
C ARG A 130 4.35 7.06 18.27
N TYR A 131 4.42 8.20 18.93
CA TYR A 131 5.66 8.96 19.02
C TYR A 131 6.56 8.35 20.11
N ASP A 132 7.85 8.23 19.80
CA ASP A 132 8.89 7.80 20.72
C ASP A 132 9.71 9.01 21.16
N PRO A 133 9.55 9.49 22.39
CA PRO A 133 10.27 10.67 22.88
C PRO A 133 11.76 10.40 23.11
N VAL A 134 12.17 9.13 23.27
CA VAL A 134 13.57 8.76 23.51
C VAL A 134 14.39 8.87 22.23
N ASN A 135 13.87 8.34 21.13
CA ASN A 135 14.54 8.34 19.83
C ASN A 135 14.06 9.49 18.92
N ASN A 136 13.21 10.38 19.42
CA ASN A 136 12.60 11.49 18.67
C ASN A 136 12.02 11.03 17.33
N GLY A 137 11.30 9.91 17.35
CA GLY A 137 10.79 9.24 16.15
C GLY A 137 9.40 8.66 16.33
N ARG A 138 9.07 7.72 15.48
CA ARG A 138 7.82 6.95 15.56
C ARG A 138 8.12 5.50 15.85
N VAL A 139 7.21 4.83 16.56
CA VAL A 139 7.23 3.39 16.82
C VAL A 139 5.91 2.78 16.41
N ILE A 140 5.97 1.52 16.04
CA ILE A 140 4.81 0.68 15.72
C ILE A 140 4.60 -0.28 16.89
N LEU A 141 3.42 -0.26 17.48
CA LEU A 141 3.03 -1.16 18.57
C LEU A 141 2.12 -2.24 18.01
N CYS A 142 2.41 -3.50 18.32
CA CYS A 142 1.56 -4.64 17.97
C CYS A 142 1.75 -5.79 18.95
N ASN A 143 0.99 -6.88 18.77
CA ASN A 143 1.01 -8.05 19.67
C ASN A 143 1.70 -9.28 19.06
N THR A 144 2.55 -9.08 18.06
CA THR A 144 3.33 -10.17 17.47
C THR A 144 4.82 -9.98 17.68
N SER A 145 5.54 -11.07 17.95
CA SER A 145 7.00 -11.09 18.16
C SER A 145 7.80 -11.05 16.85
N GLN A 146 7.14 -11.32 15.72
CA GLN A 146 7.73 -11.30 14.38
C GLN A 146 6.78 -10.50 13.48
N ALA A 147 7.07 -9.22 13.32
CA ALA A 147 6.24 -8.32 12.54
C ALA A 147 6.87 -8.05 11.17
N ILE A 148 6.09 -8.25 10.14
CA ILE A 148 6.40 -7.81 8.77
C ILE A 148 5.51 -6.63 8.47
N GLY A 149 6.11 -5.51 8.11
CA GLY A 149 5.39 -4.31 7.70
C GLY A 149 5.21 -4.27 6.19
N GLU A 150 3.96 -4.05 5.75
CA GLU A 150 3.65 -3.58 4.40
C GLU A 150 3.56 -2.06 4.46
N TYR A 151 4.44 -1.38 3.76
CA TYR A 151 4.50 0.08 3.78
C TYR A 151 4.98 0.68 2.46
N SER A 152 4.60 1.93 2.23
CA SER A 152 5.03 2.69 1.06
C SER A 152 6.35 3.39 1.31
N VAL A 153 7.24 3.35 0.32
CA VAL A 153 8.50 4.09 0.29
C VAL A 153 8.38 5.34 -0.58
N PRO A 154 9.13 6.41 -0.31
CA PRO A 154 9.18 7.56 -1.20
C PRO A 154 9.88 7.21 -2.50
N ILE A 155 9.24 7.49 -3.62
CA ILE A 155 9.82 7.39 -4.95
C ILE A 155 9.96 8.81 -5.51
N THR A 156 11.14 9.15 -5.96
CA THR A 156 11.45 10.45 -6.57
C THR A 156 11.59 10.39 -8.08
N ASP A 157 11.82 9.19 -8.61
CA ASP A 157 11.94 8.96 -10.05
C ASP A 157 10.56 8.86 -10.69
N VAL A 158 10.20 9.88 -11.44
CA VAL A 158 8.91 10.00 -12.13
C VAL A 158 8.67 8.88 -13.14
N THR A 159 9.74 8.26 -13.65
CA THR A 159 9.64 7.18 -14.63
C THR A 159 9.10 5.87 -14.06
N GLN A 160 9.10 5.75 -12.74
CA GLN A 160 8.56 4.59 -12.02
C GLN A 160 7.09 4.75 -11.65
N PHE A 161 6.49 5.91 -11.90
CA PHE A 161 5.11 6.16 -11.57
C PHE A 161 4.18 5.41 -12.52
N ASP A 162 3.19 4.77 -11.94
CA ASP A 162 2.10 4.15 -12.68
C ASP A 162 1.16 5.19 -13.31
N ASP A 163 0.56 4.86 -14.44
CA ASP A 163 -0.33 5.76 -15.19
C ASP A 163 -1.52 6.23 -14.35
N VAL A 164 -2.07 5.36 -13.50
CA VAL A 164 -3.19 5.70 -12.62
C VAL A 164 -2.75 6.66 -11.52
N PHE A 165 -1.54 6.47 -10.99
CA PHE A 165 -0.93 7.39 -10.04
C PHE A 165 -0.68 8.76 -10.67
N ILE A 166 -0.16 8.80 -11.91
CA ILE A 166 0.09 10.03 -12.66
C ILE A 166 -1.21 10.82 -12.85
N ALA A 167 -2.30 10.14 -13.22
CA ALA A 167 -3.59 10.79 -13.38
C ALA A 167 -4.11 11.41 -12.06
N ALA A 168 -4.01 10.66 -10.96
CA ALA A 168 -4.40 11.15 -9.63
C ALA A 168 -3.53 12.32 -9.16
N LEU A 169 -2.21 12.24 -9.40
CA LEU A 169 -1.25 13.28 -9.08
C LEU A 169 -1.52 14.57 -9.88
N ALA A 170 -1.78 14.45 -11.18
CA ALA A 170 -2.08 15.60 -12.03
C ALA A 170 -3.35 16.33 -11.57
N LEU A 171 -4.41 15.58 -11.22
CA LEU A 171 -5.65 16.15 -10.67
C LEU A 171 -5.42 16.86 -9.33
N ARG A 172 -4.63 16.26 -8.43
CA ARG A 172 -4.31 16.87 -7.15
C ARG A 172 -3.46 18.11 -7.28
N LEU A 173 -2.45 18.06 -8.14
CA LEU A 173 -1.60 19.22 -8.45
C LEU A 173 -2.43 20.34 -9.08
N ALA A 174 -3.33 20.01 -10.03
CA ALA A 174 -4.26 20.97 -10.61
C ALA A 174 -5.12 21.66 -9.54
N ALA A 175 -5.61 20.91 -8.56
CA ALA A 175 -6.39 21.47 -7.46
C ALA A 175 -5.57 22.47 -6.61
N TYR A 176 -4.30 22.19 -6.35
CA TYR A 176 -3.44 23.09 -5.56
C TYR A 176 -3.08 24.38 -6.29
N VAL A 177 -2.85 24.29 -7.60
CA VAL A 177 -2.47 25.45 -8.39
C VAL A 177 -3.67 26.23 -8.95
N CYS A 178 -4.88 25.68 -8.86
CA CYS A 178 -6.10 26.29 -9.38
C CYS A 178 -6.36 27.66 -8.73
N THR A 179 -6.40 27.72 -7.39
CA THR A 179 -6.65 28.98 -6.68
C THR A 179 -5.56 30.03 -6.95
N PRO A 180 -4.24 29.74 -6.84
CA PRO A 180 -3.22 30.75 -7.11
C PRO A 180 -3.11 31.20 -8.57
N LEU A 181 -3.50 30.37 -9.56
CA LEU A 181 -3.39 30.73 -10.99
C LEU A 181 -4.65 31.33 -11.56
N ILE A 182 -5.83 30.86 -11.19
CA ILE A 182 -7.11 31.30 -11.78
C ILE A 182 -8.12 31.81 -10.76
N ASN A 183 -7.82 31.74 -9.46
CA ASN A 183 -8.67 32.19 -8.34
C ASN A 183 -10.11 31.64 -8.39
N ASP A 184 -10.24 30.32 -8.64
CA ASP A 184 -11.53 29.62 -8.73
C ASP A 184 -11.60 28.51 -7.68
N ASP A 185 -12.18 28.83 -6.52
CA ASP A 185 -12.35 27.91 -5.41
C ASP A 185 -13.37 26.81 -5.70
N GLN A 186 -14.38 27.08 -6.53
CA GLN A 186 -15.39 26.10 -6.90
C GLN A 186 -14.78 25.00 -7.78
N LYS A 187 -13.95 25.39 -8.74
CA LYS A 187 -13.20 24.45 -9.59
C LYS A 187 -12.20 23.65 -8.77
N THR A 188 -11.50 24.30 -7.82
CA THR A 188 -10.59 23.63 -6.87
C THR A 188 -11.29 22.51 -6.09
N ALA A 189 -12.48 22.80 -5.54
CA ALA A 189 -13.26 21.78 -4.81
C ALA A 189 -13.71 20.62 -5.73
N GLY A 190 -14.04 20.91 -6.98
CA GLY A 190 -14.35 19.89 -7.99
C GLY A 190 -13.16 18.99 -8.30
N LEU A 191 -11.97 19.58 -8.52
CA LEU A 191 -10.73 18.86 -8.81
C LEU A 191 -10.29 17.97 -7.63
N LEU A 192 -10.44 18.44 -6.39
CA LEU A 192 -10.15 17.60 -5.21
C LEU A 192 -11.05 16.37 -5.12
N LYS A 193 -12.34 16.51 -5.45
CA LYS A 193 -13.27 15.37 -5.51
C LYS A 193 -12.88 14.39 -6.62
N LEU A 194 -12.51 14.89 -7.79
CA LEU A 194 -12.04 14.04 -8.89
C LEU A 194 -10.74 13.30 -8.54
N ALA A 195 -9.78 14.00 -7.92
CA ALA A 195 -8.54 13.38 -7.43
C ALA A 195 -8.83 12.26 -6.42
N GLN A 196 -9.75 12.49 -5.49
CA GLN A 196 -10.13 11.47 -4.51
C GLN A 196 -10.84 10.27 -5.17
N ALA A 197 -11.71 10.51 -6.15
CA ALA A 197 -12.36 9.45 -6.92
C ALA A 197 -11.32 8.63 -7.72
N SER A 198 -10.37 9.28 -8.39
CA SER A 198 -9.29 8.61 -9.12
C SER A 198 -8.44 7.72 -8.21
N ILE A 199 -8.11 8.18 -6.99
CA ILE A 199 -7.40 7.37 -6.00
C ILE A 199 -8.24 6.15 -5.56
N SER A 200 -9.54 6.34 -5.34
CA SER A 200 -10.42 5.24 -4.95
C SER A 200 -10.57 4.19 -6.06
N ASP A 201 -10.61 4.62 -7.31
CA ASP A 201 -10.64 3.72 -8.47
C ASP A 201 -9.31 2.96 -8.61
N ALA A 202 -8.18 3.63 -8.39
CA ALA A 202 -6.87 2.99 -8.38
C ALA A 202 -6.76 1.91 -7.29
N MET A 203 -7.23 2.19 -6.08
CA MET A 203 -7.24 1.20 -4.99
C MET A 203 -8.06 -0.04 -5.35
N ARG A 204 -9.20 0.15 -6.01
CA ARG A 204 -10.02 -0.97 -6.46
C ARG A 204 -9.32 -1.80 -7.55
N MET A 205 -8.64 -1.15 -8.51
CA MET A 205 -7.87 -1.86 -9.55
C MET A 205 -6.73 -2.67 -8.93
N ASN A 206 -5.98 -2.11 -7.99
CA ASN A 206 -4.92 -2.83 -7.28
C ASN A 206 -5.45 -4.02 -6.47
N GLU A 207 -6.66 -3.92 -5.89
CA GLU A 207 -7.30 -5.03 -5.19
C GLU A 207 -7.70 -6.16 -6.16
N GLU A 208 -8.05 -5.84 -7.40
CA GLU A 208 -8.39 -6.81 -8.43
C GLU A 208 -7.14 -7.53 -8.98
N GLU A 209 -6.00 -6.84 -9.06
CA GLU A 209 -4.72 -7.42 -9.53
C GLU A 209 -4.01 -8.24 -8.44
N SER A 210 -4.19 -7.88 -7.19
CA SER A 210 -3.73 -8.66 -6.05
C SER A 210 -4.84 -9.61 -5.63
N PRO A 211 -4.75 -10.93 -5.89
CA PRO A 211 -5.74 -11.88 -5.41
C PRO A 211 -5.77 -11.77 -3.89
N THR A 212 -6.73 -11.03 -3.39
CA THR A 212 -7.02 -11.01 -1.97
C THR A 212 -7.39 -12.44 -1.62
N GLU A 213 -6.52 -13.13 -0.89
CA GLU A 213 -6.96 -14.32 -0.20
C GLU A 213 -8.18 -13.89 0.60
N HIS A 214 -9.36 -14.22 0.09
CA HIS A 214 -10.53 -14.21 0.90
C HIS A 214 -10.22 -15.14 2.07
N ASN A 215 -9.82 -14.57 3.19
CA ASN A 215 -10.11 -15.20 4.44
C ASN A 215 -11.61 -15.43 4.39
N GLN A 216 -12.00 -16.62 3.98
CA GLN A 216 -13.30 -17.12 4.36
C GLN A 216 -13.23 -17.11 5.89
N GLU A 217 -13.61 -15.97 6.47
CA GLU A 217 -14.20 -16.02 7.79
C GLU A 217 -15.34 -17.02 7.59
N SER A 218 -15.07 -18.26 8.01
CA SER A 218 -16.13 -19.25 8.16
C SER A 218 -17.12 -18.54 9.07
N SER A 219 -18.17 -18.00 8.46
CA SER A 219 -19.20 -17.37 9.27
C SER A 219 -19.71 -18.50 10.13
N SER A 220 -19.64 -18.33 11.45
CA SER A 220 -20.16 -19.30 12.42
C SER A 220 -21.59 -19.72 12.09
N PHE A 221 -22.28 -18.93 11.28
CA PHE A 221 -23.58 -19.19 10.73
C PHE A 221 -23.59 -20.24 9.61
N LEU A 222 -22.55 -20.31 8.76
CA LEU A 222 -22.40 -21.35 7.75
C LEU A 222 -21.96 -22.68 8.41
N ASP A 223 -21.12 -22.64 9.42
CA ASP A 223 -20.72 -23.79 10.20
C ASP A 223 -21.90 -24.37 11.00
N ALA A 224 -22.75 -23.52 11.56
CA ALA A 224 -23.96 -23.93 12.25
C ALA A 224 -25.02 -24.56 11.31
N ARG A 225 -25.06 -24.16 10.05
CA ARG A 225 -26.02 -24.67 9.06
C ARG A 225 -25.49 -25.91 8.33
N GLY A 226 -24.16 -26.09 8.26
CA GLY A 226 -23.50 -27.14 7.51
C GLY A 226 -23.28 -28.43 8.28
N GLY A 227 -23.38 -28.47 9.61
CA GLY A 227 -23.21 -29.72 10.41
C GLY A 227 -22.01 -30.58 9.98
N GLY A 228 -21.07 -30.02 9.25
CA GLY A 228 -20.10 -30.73 8.51
C GLY A 228 -18.70 -30.52 9.04
N GLY A 229 -18.30 -31.40 9.93
CA GLY A 229 -16.89 -31.77 9.97
C GLY A 229 -16.45 -32.33 8.61
N PRO A 230 -15.13 -32.40 8.33
CA PRO A 230 -14.64 -32.89 7.06
C PRO A 230 -15.21 -34.28 6.79
N VAL A 231 -16.07 -34.37 5.79
CA VAL A 231 -16.50 -35.66 5.25
C VAL A 231 -15.28 -36.30 4.63
N SER A 232 -14.62 -37.11 5.45
CA SER A 232 -13.71 -38.11 4.90
C SER A 232 -14.49 -38.93 3.88
N PRO A 233 -14.00 -39.13 2.69
CA PRO A 233 -14.62 -40.05 1.76
C PRO A 233 -14.37 -41.48 2.27
N GLN A 234 -15.23 -41.94 3.12
CA GLN A 234 -15.30 -43.35 3.42
C GLN A 234 -16.29 -43.97 2.45
N PHE A 235 -15.71 -44.46 1.26
CA PHE A 235 -15.51 -45.75 1.15
C PHE A 235 -16.52 -46.68 0.95
N TRP A 236 -16.73 -47.14 -0.05
CA TRP A 236 -17.26 -48.44 -0.54
C TRP A 236 -16.36 -49.55 0.00
N ASN A 237 -16.67 -50.10 1.14
CA ASN A 237 -16.19 -51.42 1.54
C ASN A 237 -17.04 -52.45 0.84
N SER A 238 -16.44 -53.13 -0.08
CA SER A 238 -16.96 -54.36 -0.70
C SER A 238 -17.36 -55.38 0.35
N PRO A 239 -18.47 -56.07 0.19
CA PRO A 239 -18.86 -57.14 1.11
C PRO A 239 -17.87 -58.31 0.98
N SER A 240 -17.27 -58.68 2.12
CA SER A 240 -16.53 -59.93 2.23
C SER A 240 -17.49 -61.10 2.08
N THR A 241 -17.39 -61.81 0.99
CA THR A 241 -17.95 -63.15 0.84
C THR A 241 -17.29 -64.09 1.84
N SER A 242 -18.04 -64.48 2.84
CA SER A 242 -17.73 -65.70 3.61
C SER A 242 -18.23 -66.90 2.85
N GLN A 243 -17.33 -67.80 2.55
CA GLN A 243 -17.71 -69.17 2.22
C GLN A 243 -16.96 -70.15 3.10
N TYR A 244 -17.79 -70.94 3.78
CA TYR A 244 -17.58 -72.32 4.26
C TYR A 244 -16.26 -72.67 4.93
#